data_bb8b1771af5f6e09778d8cf1037ac418
#
_entry.id   bb8b1771af5f6e09778d8cf1037ac418
#
_cell.length_a   1.000
_cell.length_b   1.000
_cell.length_c   1.000
_cell.angle_alpha   90.00
_cell.angle_beta   90.00
_cell.angle_gamma   90.00
#
_symmetry.space_group_name_H-M   'P 1'
#
loop_
_entity.id
_entity.type
_entity.pdbx_description
1 polymer ?
#
loop_
_entity_poly.entity_id
_entity_poly.type
_entity_poly.pdbx_seq_one_letter_code
_entity_poly.pdbx_strand_id
1 'polypeptide(L)'
;LVITTILRVALLAISTYPTRAWRELSYWQPLRIGLQFDSVIMAYLLVMPFFLLSVMHFARKQFKVLSYFLITYFTVVFPCALFIMMGEIPYFKFFNNRLTESALQWINTPEIVFQMIISSPLNLSFLIITLSAFIGSATYLFRFTKKSLLQKIWVEPKPFANQLSTQILICFLATALCFMGLRGKIDRPIRQGDAFFGNDPILNQVGLNGVFTLIKSFTDKVNLMDNETALANTLSLLQIQNTYPEISPIARAAAGKDSLPNYNVVLVLMESMSANYMSTFGNPNALTPNLDSLSKCSWFFKQAYSAGIHTNNGVFSSLFSFPALKRIRPMSTLPTREYSGLPHALKQKGYTNLFFTSHDETFDNLSMFIPANHFNRLYSAKDYPSDKIIGTFGVPDDYLFTFANQELNKQKEPFFATILTTSNHDPYDVPSYFKSHRSETDLKAVNYADWSIGQFLKQASKSSWFKNTLFIFVADHGLVVGQNPYDLPLSYHHIPIIMHAPSILSEPKTHEGFIGQIDLFPTLM
;
A
#
# COMPACT_ATOMS: atom_id res chain seq x y z
N LEU A 1 -26.96 -10.83 -4.68
CA LEU A 1 -27.32 -9.43 -4.38
C LEU A 1 -27.60 -9.22 -2.89
N VAL A 2 -28.43 -10.01 -2.21
CA VAL A 2 -28.69 -9.85 -0.76
C VAL A 2 -27.38 -9.95 0.05
N ILE A 3 -26.58 -10.96 -0.21
CA ILE A 3 -25.29 -11.14 0.48
C ILE A 3 -24.36 -9.95 0.23
N THR A 4 -24.27 -9.48 -1.01
CA THR A 4 -23.40 -8.32 -1.36
C THR A 4 -23.88 -7.04 -0.66
N THR A 5 -25.20 -6.84 -0.54
CA THR A 5 -25.77 -5.73 0.22
C THR A 5 -25.44 -5.84 1.71
N ILE A 6 -25.53 -7.03 2.32
CA ILE A 6 -25.15 -7.26 3.72
C ILE A 6 -23.66 -6.93 3.94
N LEU A 7 -22.78 -7.40 3.06
CA LEU A 7 -21.35 -7.11 3.13
C LEU A 7 -21.06 -5.61 2.97
N ARG A 8 -21.82 -4.90 2.14
CA ARG A 8 -21.73 -3.45 1.98
C ARG A 8 -22.17 -2.70 3.24
N VAL A 9 -23.22 -3.15 3.90
CA VAL A 9 -23.65 -2.59 5.19
C VAL A 9 -22.57 -2.84 6.26
N ALA A 10 -21.98 -4.04 6.28
CA ALA A 10 -20.88 -4.34 7.19
C ALA A 10 -19.65 -3.45 6.92
N LEU A 11 -19.30 -3.24 5.64
CA LEU A 11 -18.23 -2.33 5.24
C LEU A 11 -18.50 -0.90 5.72
N LEU A 12 -19.73 -0.42 5.51
CA LEU A 12 -20.15 0.89 5.98
C LEU A 12 -20.05 1.02 7.51
N ALA A 13 -20.53 0.03 8.23
CA ALA A 13 -20.49 0.02 9.70
C ALA A 13 -19.05 0.05 10.25
N ILE A 14 -18.12 -0.64 9.60
CA ILE A 14 -16.71 -0.70 10.02
C ILE A 14 -15.97 0.60 9.67
N SER A 15 -16.25 1.17 8.50
CA SER A 15 -15.57 2.37 8.01
C SER A 15 -16.02 3.67 8.70
N THR A 16 -17.27 3.73 9.17
CA THR A 16 -17.84 4.94 9.75
C THR A 16 -17.82 4.98 11.28
N TYR A 17 -17.52 3.86 11.92
CA TYR A 17 -17.46 3.78 13.38
C TYR A 17 -16.03 4.16 13.89
N PRO A 18 -15.89 4.95 14.96
CA PRO A 18 -16.92 5.51 15.89
C PRO A 18 -17.25 7.00 15.68
N THR A 19 -16.89 7.61 14.58
CA THR A 19 -16.61 9.06 14.49
C THR A 19 -17.69 9.90 13.79
N ARG A 20 -18.68 9.28 13.16
CA ARG A 20 -19.78 10.01 12.50
C ARG A 20 -21.13 9.63 13.08
N ALA A 21 -21.91 10.65 13.43
CA ALA A 21 -23.29 10.45 13.82
C ALA A 21 -24.10 9.92 12.63
N TRP A 22 -24.67 8.74 12.76
CA TRP A 22 -25.50 8.07 11.76
C TRP A 22 -26.64 8.93 11.19
N ARG A 23 -26.95 10.06 11.81
CA ARG A 23 -28.05 10.96 11.42
C ARG A 23 -27.71 11.92 10.28
N GLU A 24 -26.42 12.13 9.97
CA GLU A 24 -26.00 13.14 8.99
C GLU A 24 -25.70 12.57 7.59
N LEU A 25 -25.65 11.25 7.44
CA LEU A 25 -25.21 10.60 6.23
C LEU A 25 -26.38 10.01 5.43
N SER A 26 -26.44 10.31 4.15
CA SER A 26 -27.38 9.71 3.21
C SER A 26 -26.93 8.29 2.81
N TYR A 27 -27.20 7.30 3.65
CA TYR A 27 -26.81 5.88 3.41
C TYR A 27 -27.53 5.24 2.23
N TRP A 28 -28.61 5.81 1.76
CA TRP A 28 -29.40 5.25 0.67
C TRP A 28 -28.65 5.27 -0.66
N GLN A 29 -27.91 6.33 -0.95
CA GLN A 29 -27.20 6.48 -2.23
C GLN A 29 -26.12 5.42 -2.44
N PRO A 30 -25.17 5.17 -1.51
CA PRO A 30 -24.19 4.10 -1.67
C PRO A 30 -24.81 2.71 -1.78
N LEU A 31 -25.95 2.44 -1.12
CA LEU A 31 -26.64 1.17 -1.26
C LEU A 31 -27.25 1.01 -2.65
N ARG A 32 -27.94 2.06 -3.17
CA ARG A 32 -28.53 2.04 -4.51
C ARG A 32 -27.48 1.89 -5.60
N ILE A 33 -26.41 2.69 -5.54
CA ILE A 33 -25.32 2.63 -6.51
C ILE A 33 -24.59 1.30 -6.39
N GLY A 34 -24.37 0.83 -5.17
CA GLY A 34 -23.74 -0.45 -4.92
C GLY A 34 -24.50 -1.62 -5.51
N LEU A 35 -25.83 -1.58 -5.46
CA LEU A 35 -26.67 -2.60 -6.10
C LEU A 35 -26.46 -2.64 -7.63
N GLN A 36 -26.20 -1.49 -8.27
CA GLN A 36 -25.88 -1.46 -9.70
C GLN A 36 -24.55 -2.16 -9.99
N PHE A 37 -23.49 -1.86 -9.23
CA PHE A 37 -22.20 -2.53 -9.38
C PHE A 37 -22.27 -4.03 -9.08
N ASP A 38 -23.03 -4.41 -8.04
CA ASP A 38 -23.25 -5.81 -7.68
C ASP A 38 -23.98 -6.56 -8.80
N SER A 39 -24.98 -5.91 -9.43
CA SER A 39 -25.72 -6.48 -10.56
C SER A 39 -24.82 -6.70 -11.78
N VAL A 40 -23.88 -5.78 -12.02
CA VAL A 40 -22.88 -5.94 -13.09
C VAL A 40 -21.99 -7.16 -12.85
N ILE A 41 -21.45 -7.32 -11.65
CA ILE A 41 -20.63 -8.49 -11.32
C ILE A 41 -21.45 -9.78 -11.43
N MET A 42 -22.69 -9.78 -10.91
CA MET A 42 -23.57 -10.94 -11.06
C MET A 42 -23.85 -11.27 -12.52
N ALA A 43 -24.05 -10.28 -13.39
CA ALA A 43 -24.24 -10.50 -14.82
C ALA A 43 -22.98 -11.10 -15.48
N TYR A 44 -21.78 -10.61 -15.13
CA TYR A 44 -20.52 -11.22 -15.61
C TYR A 44 -20.37 -12.67 -15.18
N LEU A 45 -20.73 -12.98 -13.93
CA LEU A 45 -20.64 -14.36 -13.42
C LEU A 45 -21.72 -15.30 -14.02
N LEU A 46 -22.85 -14.76 -14.43
CA LEU A 46 -23.99 -15.58 -14.92
C LEU A 46 -24.06 -15.71 -16.45
N VAL A 47 -23.47 -14.81 -17.21
CA VAL A 47 -23.60 -14.77 -18.67
C VAL A 47 -23.12 -16.06 -19.33
N MET A 48 -21.99 -16.60 -18.91
CA MET A 48 -21.44 -17.83 -19.48
C MET A 48 -22.25 -19.08 -19.08
N PRO A 49 -22.60 -19.30 -17.79
CA PRO A 49 -23.57 -20.33 -17.41
C PRO A 49 -24.90 -20.23 -18.14
N PHE A 50 -25.45 -19.03 -18.26
CA PHE A 50 -26.70 -18.81 -18.99
C PHE A 50 -26.61 -19.28 -20.45
N PHE A 51 -25.53 -18.88 -21.15
CA PHE A 51 -25.32 -19.29 -22.53
C PHE A 51 -25.22 -20.81 -22.66
N LEU A 52 -24.41 -21.46 -21.83
CA LEU A 52 -24.22 -22.93 -21.87
C LEU A 52 -25.51 -23.69 -21.54
N LEU A 53 -26.28 -23.22 -20.56
CA LEU A 53 -27.57 -23.80 -20.20
C LEU A 53 -28.59 -23.61 -21.33
N SER A 54 -28.59 -22.46 -22.02
CA SER A 54 -29.43 -22.19 -23.18
C SER A 54 -29.11 -23.16 -24.33
N VAL A 55 -27.83 -23.38 -24.63
CA VAL A 55 -27.40 -24.37 -25.64
C VAL A 55 -27.89 -25.78 -25.29
N MET A 56 -27.74 -26.18 -24.03
CA MET A 56 -28.24 -27.50 -23.58
C MET A 56 -29.76 -27.59 -23.69
N HIS A 57 -30.49 -26.52 -23.37
CA HIS A 57 -31.94 -26.44 -23.45
C HIS A 57 -32.44 -26.60 -24.91
N PHE A 58 -31.93 -25.80 -25.85
CA PHE A 58 -32.34 -25.83 -27.25
C PHE A 58 -31.91 -27.13 -27.97
N ALA A 59 -30.73 -27.65 -27.60
CA ALA A 59 -30.28 -28.96 -28.13
C ALA A 59 -31.09 -30.13 -27.58
N ARG A 60 -31.95 -29.92 -26.58
CA ARG A 60 -32.70 -30.97 -25.86
C ARG A 60 -31.82 -32.14 -25.42
N LYS A 61 -30.56 -31.84 -25.12
CA LYS A 61 -29.55 -32.85 -24.81
C LYS A 61 -28.70 -32.43 -23.64
N GLN A 62 -28.54 -33.34 -22.70
CA GLN A 62 -27.60 -33.18 -21.61
C GLN A 62 -26.19 -33.55 -22.06
N PHE A 63 -25.29 -32.58 -22.11
CA PHE A 63 -23.88 -32.81 -22.40
C PHE A 63 -23.13 -32.97 -21.07
N LYS A 64 -22.71 -34.21 -20.76
CA LYS A 64 -22.01 -34.51 -19.49
C LYS A 64 -20.82 -33.56 -19.24
N VAL A 65 -20.00 -33.30 -20.27
CA VAL A 65 -18.84 -32.41 -20.17
C VAL A 65 -19.27 -31.01 -19.75
N LEU A 66 -20.30 -30.45 -20.39
CA LEU A 66 -20.81 -29.13 -20.02
C LEU A 66 -21.43 -29.12 -18.61
N SER A 67 -22.11 -30.20 -18.20
CA SER A 67 -22.65 -30.33 -16.85
C SER A 67 -21.54 -30.33 -15.79
N TYR A 68 -20.46 -31.10 -16.00
CA TYR A 68 -19.33 -31.11 -15.09
C TYR A 68 -18.61 -29.75 -15.08
N PHE A 69 -18.43 -29.13 -16.25
CA PHE A 69 -17.87 -27.78 -16.34
C PHE A 69 -18.70 -26.77 -15.52
N LEU A 70 -20.02 -26.75 -15.68
CA LEU A 70 -20.90 -25.86 -14.93
C LEU A 70 -20.87 -26.13 -13.41
N ILE A 71 -20.82 -27.41 -13.01
CA ILE A 71 -20.68 -27.79 -11.60
C ILE A 71 -19.37 -27.18 -11.03
N THR A 72 -18.27 -27.40 -11.73
CA THR A 72 -16.96 -26.85 -11.31
C THR A 72 -16.99 -25.32 -11.29
N TYR A 73 -17.56 -24.70 -12.32
CA TYR A 73 -17.67 -23.25 -12.42
C TYR A 73 -18.42 -22.65 -11.24
N PHE A 74 -19.62 -23.13 -10.93
CA PHE A 74 -20.41 -22.64 -9.80
C PHE A 74 -19.73 -22.91 -8.46
N THR A 75 -19.07 -24.05 -8.34
CA THR A 75 -18.39 -24.46 -7.09
C THR A 75 -17.16 -23.61 -6.80
N VAL A 76 -16.49 -23.06 -7.83
CA VAL A 76 -15.23 -22.32 -7.68
C VAL A 76 -15.47 -20.80 -7.77
N VAL A 77 -16.09 -20.34 -8.87
CA VAL A 77 -16.09 -18.91 -9.22
C VAL A 77 -16.94 -18.08 -8.23
N PHE A 78 -18.10 -18.59 -7.85
CA PHE A 78 -18.96 -17.84 -6.90
C PHE A 78 -18.39 -17.79 -5.49
N PRO A 79 -17.87 -18.90 -4.90
CA PRO A 79 -17.18 -18.80 -3.61
C PRO A 79 -15.93 -17.94 -3.67
N CYS A 80 -15.16 -17.94 -4.76
CA CYS A 80 -14.02 -17.04 -4.93
C CYS A 80 -14.46 -15.57 -4.94
N ALA A 81 -15.52 -15.22 -5.66
CA ALA A 81 -16.05 -13.86 -5.64
C ALA A 81 -16.51 -13.45 -4.23
N LEU A 82 -17.19 -14.36 -3.50
CA LEU A 82 -17.59 -14.13 -2.12
C LEU A 82 -16.36 -13.95 -1.20
N PHE A 83 -15.33 -14.79 -1.35
CA PHE A 83 -14.08 -14.70 -0.59
C PHE A 83 -13.40 -13.33 -0.78
N ILE A 84 -13.31 -12.85 -2.02
CA ILE A 84 -12.73 -11.54 -2.35
C ILE A 84 -13.54 -10.43 -1.65
N MET A 85 -14.87 -10.47 -1.73
CA MET A 85 -15.73 -9.44 -1.15
C MET A 85 -15.70 -9.43 0.39
N MET A 86 -15.56 -10.59 1.02
CA MET A 86 -15.43 -10.69 2.48
C MET A 86 -14.03 -10.28 2.94
N GLY A 87 -12.98 -10.73 2.25
CA GLY A 87 -11.59 -10.38 2.55
C GLY A 87 -11.28 -8.89 2.34
N GLU A 88 -12.08 -8.20 1.52
CA GLU A 88 -11.98 -6.76 1.31
C GLU A 88 -12.31 -5.96 2.58
N ILE A 89 -13.13 -6.47 3.49
CA ILE A 89 -13.61 -5.70 4.66
C ILE A 89 -12.44 -5.28 5.58
N PRO A 90 -11.58 -6.19 6.05
CA PRO A 90 -10.40 -5.79 6.83
C PRO A 90 -9.41 -4.94 6.01
N TYR A 91 -9.25 -5.24 4.72
CA TYR A 91 -8.41 -4.44 3.83
C TYR A 91 -8.90 -2.98 3.75
N PHE A 92 -10.21 -2.77 3.55
CA PHE A 92 -10.78 -1.43 3.49
C PHE A 92 -10.64 -0.66 4.81
N LYS A 93 -10.77 -1.36 5.96
CA LYS A 93 -10.56 -0.75 7.26
C LYS A 93 -9.13 -0.18 7.41
N PHE A 94 -8.14 -0.88 6.85
CA PHE A 94 -6.73 -0.48 6.94
C PHE A 94 -6.36 0.62 5.94
N PHE A 95 -6.75 0.44 4.67
CA PHE A 95 -6.31 1.33 3.57
C PHE A 95 -7.32 2.42 3.19
N ASN A 96 -8.54 2.42 3.75
CA ASN A 96 -9.66 3.30 3.36
C ASN A 96 -9.94 3.32 1.84
N ASN A 97 -9.57 2.26 1.14
CA ASN A 97 -9.70 2.12 -0.31
C ASN A 97 -10.18 0.72 -0.68
N ARG A 98 -10.85 0.62 -1.84
CA ARG A 98 -11.29 -0.66 -2.39
C ARG A 98 -10.13 -1.51 -2.85
N LEU A 99 -10.37 -2.82 -2.89
CA LEU A 99 -9.40 -3.80 -3.35
C LEU A 99 -9.01 -3.53 -4.81
N THR A 100 -7.70 -3.46 -5.06
CA THR A 100 -7.10 -3.29 -6.39
C THR A 100 -5.97 -4.30 -6.58
N GLU A 101 -5.36 -4.34 -7.76
CA GLU A 101 -4.20 -5.20 -8.04
C GLU A 101 -3.05 -4.99 -7.05
N SER A 102 -2.92 -3.81 -6.44
CA SER A 102 -1.88 -3.54 -5.45
C SER A 102 -1.98 -4.46 -4.23
N ALA A 103 -3.18 -4.93 -3.90
CA ALA A 103 -3.36 -5.91 -2.84
C ALA A 103 -2.67 -7.25 -3.14
N LEU A 104 -2.50 -7.61 -4.42
CA LEU A 104 -1.82 -8.85 -4.81
C LEU A 104 -0.31 -8.79 -4.57
N GLN A 105 0.26 -7.61 -4.39
CA GLN A 105 1.69 -7.47 -4.07
C GLN A 105 2.03 -8.09 -2.70
N TRP A 106 1.05 -8.15 -1.79
CA TRP A 106 1.19 -8.80 -0.49
C TRP A 106 1.31 -10.33 -0.56
N ILE A 107 0.99 -10.94 -1.71
CA ILE A 107 1.19 -12.38 -1.95
C ILE A 107 2.68 -12.75 -1.92
N ASN A 108 3.55 -11.80 -2.20
CA ASN A 108 5.01 -12.00 -2.17
C ASN A 108 5.58 -12.10 -0.73
N THR A 109 4.81 -11.69 0.27
CA THR A 109 5.18 -11.72 1.69
C THR A 109 4.10 -12.39 2.53
N PRO A 110 3.76 -13.67 2.26
CA PRO A 110 2.61 -14.35 2.87
C PRO A 110 2.76 -14.52 4.39
N GLU A 111 3.97 -14.69 4.88
CA GLU A 111 4.27 -14.85 6.31
C GLU A 111 3.93 -13.59 7.09
N ILE A 112 4.28 -12.43 6.58
CA ILE A 112 3.98 -11.13 7.20
C ILE A 112 2.46 -10.90 7.23
N VAL A 113 1.79 -11.12 6.08
CA VAL A 113 0.32 -11.00 6.00
C VAL A 113 -0.36 -11.95 6.98
N PHE A 114 0.12 -13.19 7.08
CA PHE A 114 -0.43 -14.15 8.01
C PHE A 114 -0.25 -13.71 9.46
N GLN A 115 0.94 -13.21 9.83
CA GLN A 115 1.20 -12.70 11.17
C GLN A 115 0.34 -11.47 11.50
N MET A 116 0.17 -10.53 10.57
CA MET A 116 -0.75 -9.38 10.72
C MET A 116 -2.20 -9.81 10.95
N ILE A 117 -2.62 -10.91 10.32
CA ILE A 117 -3.97 -11.45 10.51
C ILE A 117 -4.12 -12.08 11.89
N ILE A 118 -3.18 -12.92 12.32
CA ILE A 118 -3.30 -13.65 13.58
C ILE A 118 -3.05 -12.77 14.81
N SER A 119 -2.26 -11.70 14.69
CA SER A 119 -2.01 -10.74 15.77
C SER A 119 -3.23 -9.88 16.13
N SER A 120 -4.20 -9.75 15.21
CA SER A 120 -5.45 -9.02 15.44
C SER A 120 -6.62 -9.99 15.63
N PRO A 121 -7.25 -10.06 16.83
CA PRO A 121 -8.43 -10.91 17.05
C PRO A 121 -9.57 -10.62 16.06
N LEU A 122 -9.73 -9.38 15.64
CA LEU A 122 -10.73 -8.97 14.66
C LEU A 122 -10.41 -9.56 13.28
N ASN A 123 -9.17 -9.41 12.79
CA ASN A 123 -8.75 -9.92 11.49
C ASN A 123 -8.80 -11.46 11.46
N LEU A 124 -8.39 -12.12 12.54
CA LEU A 124 -8.49 -13.57 12.67
C LEU A 124 -9.95 -14.05 12.62
N SER A 125 -10.87 -13.34 13.30
CA SER A 125 -12.30 -13.64 13.23
C SER A 125 -12.84 -13.49 11.80
N PHE A 126 -12.47 -12.43 11.09
CA PHE A 126 -12.82 -12.24 9.68
C PHE A 126 -12.27 -13.34 8.79
N LEU A 127 -11.03 -13.78 8.98
CA LEU A 127 -10.44 -14.89 8.23
C LEU A 127 -11.25 -16.17 8.44
N ILE A 128 -11.56 -16.54 9.69
CA ILE A 128 -12.33 -17.75 10.02
C ILE A 128 -13.73 -17.70 9.39
N ILE A 129 -14.43 -16.57 9.50
CA ILE A 129 -15.77 -16.38 8.91
C ILE A 129 -15.70 -16.47 7.38
N THR A 130 -14.68 -15.84 6.77
CA THR A 130 -14.49 -15.84 5.32
C THR A 130 -14.20 -17.24 4.78
N LEU A 131 -13.31 -18.00 5.43
CA LEU A 131 -13.00 -19.39 5.06
C LEU A 131 -14.21 -20.30 5.27
N SER A 132 -14.96 -20.13 6.36
CA SER A 132 -16.19 -20.90 6.61
C SER A 132 -17.26 -20.64 5.57
N ALA A 133 -17.45 -19.36 5.19
CA ALA A 133 -18.37 -18.96 4.13
C ALA A 133 -17.94 -19.49 2.76
N PHE A 134 -16.65 -19.47 2.45
CA PHE A 134 -16.08 -20.04 1.22
C PHE A 134 -16.37 -21.55 1.14
N ILE A 135 -15.98 -22.32 2.15
CA ILE A 135 -16.17 -23.77 2.19
C ILE A 135 -17.68 -24.13 2.17
N GLY A 136 -18.46 -23.42 2.97
CA GLY A 136 -19.92 -23.64 3.06
C GLY A 136 -20.62 -23.37 1.72
N SER A 137 -20.33 -22.24 1.08
CA SER A 137 -20.89 -21.88 -0.23
C SER A 137 -20.43 -22.84 -1.34
N ALA A 138 -19.16 -23.22 -1.36
CA ALA A 138 -18.63 -24.19 -2.33
C ALA A 138 -19.31 -25.57 -2.17
N THR A 139 -19.43 -26.06 -0.94
CA THR A 139 -20.11 -27.33 -0.64
C THR A 139 -21.59 -27.29 -1.03
N TYR A 140 -22.28 -26.18 -0.68
CA TYR A 140 -23.69 -26.00 -1.03
C TYR A 140 -23.88 -25.98 -2.54
N LEU A 141 -23.12 -25.14 -3.25
CA LEU A 141 -23.21 -25.01 -4.70
C LEU A 141 -22.84 -26.31 -5.42
N PHE A 142 -21.80 -27.03 -4.96
CA PHE A 142 -21.46 -28.33 -5.50
C PHE A 142 -22.63 -29.33 -5.38
N ARG A 143 -23.20 -29.47 -4.17
CA ARG A 143 -24.32 -30.40 -3.95
C ARG A 143 -25.56 -30.01 -4.76
N PHE A 144 -25.88 -28.71 -4.78
CA PHE A 144 -27.04 -28.17 -5.49
C PHE A 144 -26.92 -28.35 -7.01
N THR A 145 -25.79 -27.93 -7.59
CA THR A 145 -25.58 -27.99 -9.04
C THR A 145 -25.40 -29.43 -9.52
N LYS A 146 -24.71 -30.28 -8.75
CA LYS A 146 -24.61 -31.71 -9.03
C LYS A 146 -25.99 -32.38 -9.08
N LYS A 147 -26.83 -32.11 -8.09
CA LYS A 147 -28.20 -32.61 -8.06
C LYS A 147 -29.01 -32.10 -9.26
N SER A 148 -28.96 -30.79 -9.53
CA SER A 148 -29.75 -30.15 -10.59
C SER A 148 -29.31 -30.53 -12.01
N LEU A 149 -28.01 -30.73 -12.23
CA LEU A 149 -27.46 -30.96 -13.57
C LEU A 149 -27.25 -32.45 -13.91
N LEU A 150 -27.05 -33.32 -12.91
CA LEU A 150 -26.77 -34.75 -13.15
C LEU A 150 -27.95 -35.66 -12.80
N GLN A 151 -28.78 -35.30 -11.81
CA GLN A 151 -30.00 -36.05 -11.55
C GLN A 151 -31.07 -35.47 -12.48
N LYS A 152 -31.61 -36.31 -13.39
CA LYS A 152 -32.66 -35.97 -14.38
C LYS A 152 -33.86 -35.21 -13.77
N ILE A 153 -33.72 -33.93 -13.50
CA ILE A 153 -34.85 -33.03 -13.23
C ILE A 153 -35.05 -32.19 -14.49
N TRP A 154 -35.21 -32.82 -15.62
CA TRP A 154 -35.86 -32.19 -16.76
C TRP A 154 -37.37 -32.34 -16.48
N VAL A 155 -37.92 -31.39 -15.77
CA VAL A 155 -39.39 -31.23 -15.68
C VAL A 155 -39.86 -31.02 -17.10
N GLU A 156 -40.74 -31.88 -17.57
CA GLU A 156 -41.42 -31.67 -18.87
C GLU A 156 -42.03 -30.26 -18.83
N PRO A 157 -41.68 -29.38 -19.79
CA PRO A 157 -42.18 -28.02 -19.75
C PRO A 157 -43.69 -28.02 -19.79
N LYS A 158 -44.32 -27.17 -18.96
CA LYS A 158 -45.79 -26.99 -18.98
C LYS A 158 -46.24 -26.60 -20.39
N PRO A 159 -47.49 -26.97 -20.82
CA PRO A 159 -47.94 -26.80 -22.20
C PRO A 159 -47.76 -25.41 -22.82
N PHE A 160 -47.85 -24.35 -22.02
CA PHE A 160 -47.65 -22.97 -22.47
C PHE A 160 -46.20 -22.65 -22.80
N ALA A 161 -45.23 -23.25 -22.09
CA ALA A 161 -43.78 -23.05 -22.33
C ALA A 161 -43.23 -23.95 -23.46
N ASN A 162 -44.06 -24.84 -24.04
CA ASN A 162 -43.62 -25.76 -25.09
C ASN A 162 -43.63 -25.15 -26.50
N GLN A 163 -44.23 -23.98 -26.70
CA GLN A 163 -44.17 -23.30 -28.00
C GLN A 163 -42.77 -22.75 -28.21
N LEU A 164 -42.11 -23.12 -29.30
CA LEU A 164 -40.76 -22.70 -29.67
C LEU A 164 -40.64 -21.17 -29.65
N SER A 165 -41.69 -20.46 -30.09
CA SER A 165 -41.74 -19.00 -30.07
C SER A 165 -41.65 -18.42 -28.65
N THR A 166 -42.30 -19.02 -27.67
CA THR A 166 -42.22 -18.59 -26.26
C THR A 166 -40.84 -18.83 -25.68
N GLN A 167 -40.23 -19.98 -25.99
CA GLN A 167 -38.85 -20.26 -25.54
C GLN A 167 -37.83 -19.28 -26.14
N ILE A 168 -37.95 -18.97 -27.43
CA ILE A 168 -37.12 -17.96 -28.11
C ILE A 168 -37.32 -16.58 -27.47
N LEU A 169 -38.54 -16.17 -27.21
CA LEU A 169 -38.85 -14.90 -26.56
C LEU A 169 -38.23 -14.82 -25.16
N ILE A 170 -38.38 -15.87 -24.35
CA ILE A 170 -37.78 -15.92 -22.99
C ILE A 170 -36.25 -15.83 -23.09
N CYS A 171 -35.64 -16.57 -24.01
CA CYS A 171 -34.18 -16.54 -24.21
C CYS A 171 -33.72 -15.15 -24.66
N PHE A 172 -34.45 -14.52 -25.58
CA PHE A 172 -34.15 -13.14 -26.03
C PHE A 172 -34.25 -12.12 -24.90
N LEU A 173 -35.33 -12.17 -24.12
CA LEU A 173 -35.50 -11.27 -22.96
C LEU A 173 -34.42 -11.50 -21.90
N ALA A 174 -34.09 -12.75 -21.61
CA ALA A 174 -33.01 -13.07 -20.67
C ALA A 174 -31.63 -12.63 -21.18
N THR A 175 -31.38 -12.77 -22.50
CA THR A 175 -30.15 -12.25 -23.12
C THR A 175 -30.09 -10.73 -23.05
N ALA A 176 -31.20 -10.04 -23.33
CA ALA A 176 -31.31 -8.58 -23.18
C ALA A 176 -31.07 -8.14 -21.73
N LEU A 177 -31.62 -8.84 -20.76
CA LEU A 177 -31.39 -8.61 -19.33
C LEU A 177 -29.91 -8.82 -18.93
N CYS A 178 -29.30 -9.89 -19.43
CA CYS A 178 -27.86 -10.11 -19.22
C CYS A 178 -27.03 -8.99 -19.82
N PHE A 179 -27.34 -8.54 -21.05
CA PHE A 179 -26.63 -7.46 -21.70
C PHE A 179 -26.79 -6.14 -20.93
N MET A 180 -27.98 -5.83 -20.48
CA MET A 180 -28.24 -4.65 -19.63
C MET A 180 -27.49 -4.77 -18.29
N GLY A 181 -27.49 -5.95 -17.69
CA GLY A 181 -26.71 -6.25 -16.49
C GLY A 181 -25.23 -6.00 -16.68
N LEU A 182 -24.65 -6.50 -17.79
CA LEU A 182 -23.23 -6.29 -18.11
C LEU A 182 -22.86 -4.81 -18.30
N ARG A 183 -23.77 -4.01 -18.84
CA ARG A 183 -23.55 -2.56 -19.00
C ARG A 183 -23.70 -1.80 -17.68
N GLY A 184 -24.63 -2.20 -16.83
CA GLY A 184 -24.96 -1.54 -15.56
C GLY A 184 -25.69 -0.20 -15.72
N LYS A 185 -25.62 0.43 -16.91
CA LYS A 185 -26.36 1.64 -17.30
C LYS A 185 -26.85 1.54 -18.74
N ILE A 186 -27.92 2.28 -19.05
CA ILE A 186 -28.55 2.25 -20.38
C ILE A 186 -27.69 3.01 -21.40
N ASP A 187 -27.21 4.19 -21.05
CA ASP A 187 -26.48 5.11 -21.93
C ASP A 187 -25.06 4.63 -22.25
N ARG A 188 -24.35 4.10 -21.27
CA ARG A 188 -22.97 3.64 -21.40
C ARG A 188 -22.63 2.55 -20.37
N PRO A 189 -21.53 1.79 -20.56
CA PRO A 189 -21.03 0.90 -19.51
C PRO A 189 -20.71 1.67 -18.23
N ILE A 190 -21.03 1.09 -17.08
CA ILE A 190 -20.76 1.67 -15.78
C ILE A 190 -19.25 1.81 -15.57
N ARG A 191 -18.82 2.93 -15.01
CA ARG A 191 -17.43 3.24 -14.70
C ARG A 191 -17.27 3.46 -13.20
N GLN A 192 -16.05 3.35 -12.70
CA GLN A 192 -15.74 3.57 -11.28
C GLN A 192 -16.19 4.95 -10.80
N GLY A 193 -16.04 6.00 -11.64
CA GLY A 193 -16.50 7.36 -11.32
C GLY A 193 -18.01 7.50 -11.13
N ASP A 194 -18.82 6.53 -11.56
CA ASP A 194 -20.27 6.55 -11.32
C ASP A 194 -20.64 6.30 -9.84
N ALA A 195 -19.70 5.86 -9.03
CA ALA A 195 -19.85 5.74 -7.59
C ALA A 195 -19.57 7.06 -6.85
N PHE A 196 -19.02 8.08 -7.50
CA PHE A 196 -18.73 9.38 -6.90
C PHE A 196 -19.98 10.28 -7.00
N PHE A 197 -20.86 10.18 -6.03
CA PHE A 197 -22.15 10.88 -5.98
C PHE A 197 -22.18 12.04 -4.99
N GLY A 198 -21.16 12.19 -4.15
CA GLY A 198 -21.11 13.20 -3.11
C GLY A 198 -19.69 13.54 -2.69
N ASN A 199 -19.58 14.47 -1.75
CA ASN A 199 -18.30 14.96 -1.24
C ASN A 199 -17.65 14.02 -0.20
N ASP A 200 -18.35 12.95 0.21
CA ASP A 200 -17.82 11.99 1.17
C ASP A 200 -17.06 10.85 0.45
N PRO A 201 -15.72 10.81 0.56
CA PRO A 201 -14.93 9.80 -0.14
C PRO A 201 -15.26 8.37 0.33
N ILE A 202 -15.53 8.17 1.62
CA ILE A 202 -15.84 6.85 2.18
C ILE A 202 -17.16 6.33 1.61
N LEU A 203 -18.20 7.17 1.60
CA LEU A 203 -19.51 6.77 1.03
C LEU A 203 -19.40 6.47 -0.46
N ASN A 204 -18.62 7.26 -1.21
CA ASN A 204 -18.35 7.00 -2.62
C ASN A 204 -17.66 5.63 -2.79
N GLN A 205 -16.65 5.33 -1.99
CA GLN A 205 -15.98 4.04 -2.01
C GLN A 205 -16.92 2.88 -1.63
N VAL A 206 -17.77 3.04 -0.62
CA VAL A 206 -18.77 2.04 -0.23
C VAL A 206 -19.75 1.73 -1.39
N GLY A 207 -20.03 2.70 -2.26
CA GLY A 207 -20.82 2.51 -3.49
C GLY A 207 -20.22 1.52 -4.49
N LEU A 208 -18.92 1.29 -4.48
CA LEU A 208 -18.23 0.35 -5.38
C LEU A 208 -18.41 -1.12 -4.94
N ASN A 209 -17.95 -2.05 -5.78
CA ASN A 209 -17.86 -3.47 -5.49
C ASN A 209 -16.39 -3.92 -5.62
N GLY A 210 -15.84 -4.65 -4.64
CA GLY A 210 -14.44 -5.01 -4.59
C GLY A 210 -13.97 -5.95 -5.70
N VAL A 211 -14.84 -6.83 -6.18
CA VAL A 211 -14.53 -7.66 -7.36
C VAL A 211 -14.45 -6.79 -8.61
N PHE A 212 -15.35 -5.80 -8.74
CA PHE A 212 -15.32 -4.86 -9.85
C PHE A 212 -14.04 -4.02 -9.85
N THR A 213 -13.67 -3.45 -8.71
CA THR A 213 -12.47 -2.61 -8.60
C THR A 213 -11.20 -3.41 -8.84
N LEU A 214 -11.13 -4.63 -8.31
CA LEU A 214 -10.00 -5.53 -8.54
C LEU A 214 -9.84 -5.86 -10.03
N ILE A 215 -10.91 -6.30 -10.72
CA ILE A 215 -10.85 -6.62 -12.15
C ILE A 215 -10.49 -5.39 -12.98
N LYS A 216 -11.11 -4.23 -12.67
CA LYS A 216 -10.83 -2.98 -13.38
C LYS A 216 -9.40 -2.50 -13.20
N SER A 217 -8.82 -2.65 -12.03
CA SER A 217 -7.45 -2.21 -11.78
C SER A 217 -6.41 -2.90 -12.67
N PHE A 218 -6.66 -4.12 -13.14
CA PHE A 218 -5.79 -4.80 -14.13
C PHE A 218 -5.87 -4.20 -15.53
N THR A 219 -6.99 -3.57 -15.88
CA THR A 219 -7.24 -3.07 -17.23
C THR A 219 -6.99 -1.57 -17.40
N ASP A 220 -6.95 -0.84 -16.29
CA ASP A 220 -6.77 0.62 -16.30
C ASP A 220 -5.31 0.99 -16.59
N LYS A 221 -4.95 0.98 -17.87
CA LYS A 221 -3.72 1.61 -18.34
C LYS A 221 -4.02 3.07 -18.62
N VAL A 222 -3.51 3.96 -17.78
CA VAL A 222 -3.53 5.39 -18.05
C VAL A 222 -2.33 5.71 -18.95
N ASN A 223 -2.55 5.80 -20.24
CA ASN A 223 -1.55 6.34 -21.17
C ASN A 223 -1.83 7.85 -21.28
N LEU A 224 -1.07 8.66 -20.55
CA LEU A 224 -1.28 10.11 -20.49
C LEU A 224 -0.81 10.80 -21.78
N MET A 225 0.29 10.31 -22.35
CA MET A 225 0.92 10.84 -23.56
C MET A 225 1.90 9.81 -24.14
N ASP A 226 2.36 10.01 -25.37
CA ASP A 226 3.43 9.22 -25.96
C ASP A 226 4.78 9.47 -25.27
N ASN A 227 5.73 8.55 -25.46
CA ASN A 227 7.02 8.60 -24.78
C ASN A 227 7.87 9.81 -25.18
N GLU A 228 7.80 10.28 -26.41
CA GLU A 228 8.59 11.41 -26.88
C GLU A 228 8.10 12.71 -26.23
N THR A 229 6.78 12.93 -26.23
CA THR A 229 6.14 14.05 -25.53
C THR A 229 6.41 13.99 -24.02
N ALA A 230 6.34 12.80 -23.42
CA ALA A 230 6.62 12.62 -21.99
C ALA A 230 8.07 12.98 -21.65
N LEU A 231 9.02 12.56 -22.48
CA LEU A 231 10.44 12.89 -22.30
C LEU A 231 10.68 14.39 -22.46
N ALA A 232 10.15 15.02 -23.52
CA ALA A 232 10.29 16.44 -23.75
C ALA A 232 9.73 17.28 -22.59
N ASN A 233 8.54 16.91 -22.08
CA ASN A 233 7.93 17.56 -20.91
C ASN A 233 8.76 17.36 -19.66
N THR A 234 9.32 16.17 -19.45
CA THR A 234 10.17 15.87 -18.28
C THR A 234 11.46 16.67 -18.31
N LEU A 235 12.14 16.75 -19.47
CA LEU A 235 13.34 17.56 -19.65
C LEU A 235 13.07 19.03 -19.38
N SER A 236 11.96 19.55 -19.90
CA SER A 236 11.51 20.92 -19.65
C SER A 236 11.20 21.19 -18.19
N LEU A 237 10.45 20.29 -17.54
CA LEU A 237 10.06 20.42 -16.12
C LEU A 237 11.29 20.40 -15.21
N LEU A 238 12.24 19.53 -15.48
CA LEU A 238 13.48 19.41 -14.73
C LEU A 238 14.57 20.41 -15.15
N GLN A 239 14.28 21.27 -16.14
CA GLN A 239 15.20 22.26 -16.71
C GLN A 239 16.52 21.66 -17.18
N ILE A 240 16.47 20.44 -17.74
CA ILE A 240 17.65 19.73 -18.23
C ILE A 240 17.99 20.26 -19.61
N GLN A 241 19.10 20.98 -19.74
CA GLN A 241 19.60 21.51 -21.02
C GLN A 241 20.55 20.55 -21.73
N ASN A 242 21.42 19.88 -20.97
CA ASN A 242 22.37 18.91 -21.50
C ASN A 242 21.98 17.52 -21.05
N THR A 243 21.77 16.60 -21.99
CA THR A 243 21.42 15.21 -21.75
C THR A 243 22.62 14.30 -21.97
N TYR A 244 22.65 13.20 -21.25
CA TYR A 244 23.63 12.12 -21.40
C TYR A 244 22.86 10.83 -21.73
N PRO A 245 22.35 10.72 -22.98
CA PRO A 245 21.43 9.64 -23.36
C PRO A 245 22.06 8.25 -23.25
N GLU A 246 23.38 8.14 -23.32
CA GLU A 246 24.14 6.91 -23.09
C GLU A 246 24.02 6.39 -21.64
N ILE A 247 23.74 7.27 -20.67
CA ILE A 247 23.53 6.94 -19.27
C ILE A 247 22.02 6.80 -18.98
N SER A 248 21.30 7.87 -19.28
CA SER A 248 19.83 7.94 -19.15
C SER A 248 19.30 9.16 -19.90
N PRO A 249 18.12 9.08 -20.54
CA PRO A 249 17.51 10.22 -21.21
C PRO A 249 17.30 11.46 -20.33
N ILE A 250 17.24 11.29 -19.01
CA ILE A 250 17.07 12.38 -18.04
C ILE A 250 18.34 12.60 -17.19
N ALA A 251 19.46 12.00 -17.54
CA ALA A 251 20.73 12.22 -16.83
C ALA A 251 21.18 13.67 -17.01
N ARG A 252 21.72 14.25 -15.94
CA ARG A 252 22.28 15.60 -15.92
C ARG A 252 23.56 15.64 -15.09
N ALA A 253 24.48 16.50 -15.45
CA ALA A 253 25.63 16.78 -14.61
C ALA A 253 25.20 17.61 -13.39
N ALA A 254 25.58 17.22 -12.20
CA ALA A 254 25.48 18.07 -11.03
C ALA A 254 26.63 19.09 -11.03
N ALA A 255 26.31 20.37 -10.92
CA ALA A 255 27.32 21.41 -10.73
C ALA A 255 27.74 21.40 -9.26
N GLY A 256 28.64 20.51 -8.87
CA GLY A 256 29.22 20.43 -7.54
C GLY A 256 30.56 21.11 -7.44
N LYS A 257 30.94 21.65 -6.28
CA LYS A 257 32.33 22.02 -5.98
C LYS A 257 33.09 20.74 -5.66
N ASP A 258 34.14 20.46 -6.40
CA ASP A 258 34.97 19.25 -6.27
C ASP A 258 35.65 19.04 -4.90
N SER A 259 35.48 19.96 -3.97
CA SER A 259 36.23 20.00 -2.69
C SER A 259 35.35 20.14 -1.45
N LEU A 260 34.16 19.49 -1.41
CA LEU A 260 33.41 19.42 -0.16
C LEU A 260 34.08 18.47 0.83
N PRO A 261 34.16 18.83 2.13
CA PRO A 261 34.64 17.91 3.15
C PRO A 261 33.87 16.59 3.14
N ASN A 262 34.54 15.49 3.38
CA ASN A 262 33.93 14.17 3.46
C ASN A 262 33.22 13.99 4.81
N TYR A 263 32.03 14.59 4.97
CA TYR A 263 31.18 14.36 6.13
C TYR A 263 30.57 12.97 6.11
N ASN A 264 30.47 12.33 7.27
CA ASN A 264 29.62 11.15 7.38
C ASN A 264 28.16 11.52 7.10
N VAL A 265 27.39 10.57 6.58
CA VAL A 265 25.96 10.73 6.33
C VAL A 265 25.19 9.62 7.05
N VAL A 266 24.23 10.00 7.89
CA VAL A 266 23.31 9.07 8.54
C VAL A 266 21.89 9.42 8.08
N LEU A 267 21.32 8.57 7.25
CA LEU A 267 19.95 8.66 6.75
C LEU A 267 19.04 7.76 7.58
N VAL A 268 18.14 8.35 8.36
CA VAL A 268 17.11 7.64 9.11
C VAL A 268 15.82 7.68 8.31
N LEU A 269 15.39 6.53 7.84
CA LEU A 269 14.10 6.31 7.20
C LEU A 269 13.08 5.92 8.29
N MET A 270 12.21 6.85 8.64
CA MET A 270 11.24 6.70 9.73
C MET A 270 9.97 6.04 9.22
N GLU A 271 9.66 4.86 9.72
CA GLU A 271 8.47 4.12 9.34
C GLU A 271 7.18 4.91 9.61
N SER A 272 6.37 5.10 8.56
CA SER A 272 5.01 5.66 8.62
C SER A 272 4.87 6.99 9.39
N MET A 273 5.94 7.80 9.46
CA MET A 273 5.96 9.03 10.24
C MET A 273 5.31 10.19 9.46
N SER A 274 4.00 10.35 9.61
CA SER A 274 3.27 11.50 9.02
C SER A 274 3.66 12.82 9.70
N ALA A 275 3.78 13.88 8.90
CA ALA A 275 3.91 15.25 9.40
C ALA A 275 2.77 15.61 10.36
N ASN A 276 1.57 15.08 10.15
CA ASN A 276 0.40 15.33 10.98
C ASN A 276 0.50 14.80 12.42
N TYR A 277 1.51 14.01 12.75
CA TYR A 277 1.80 13.61 14.13
C TYR A 277 2.56 14.69 14.92
N MET A 278 3.25 15.59 14.23
CA MET A 278 4.11 16.59 14.86
C MET A 278 3.33 17.83 15.32
N SER A 279 3.65 18.33 16.50
CA SER A 279 3.08 19.60 17.01
C SER A 279 3.48 20.80 16.15
N THR A 280 4.65 20.75 15.50
CA THR A 280 5.12 21.77 14.54
C THR A 280 4.16 21.93 13.35
N PHE A 281 3.37 20.91 13.02
CA PHE A 281 2.31 20.96 12.00
C PHE A 281 0.89 21.11 12.59
N GLY A 282 0.78 21.43 13.87
CA GLY A 282 -0.48 21.74 14.52
C GLY A 282 -1.14 20.57 15.26
N ASN A 283 -0.47 19.42 15.43
CA ASN A 283 -1.02 18.34 16.25
C ASN A 283 -1.01 18.72 17.75
N PRO A 284 -2.16 18.76 18.42
CA PRO A 284 -2.23 19.16 19.82
C PRO A 284 -1.75 18.08 20.80
N ASN A 285 -1.51 16.86 20.32
CA ASN A 285 -1.27 15.68 21.14
C ASN A 285 0.18 15.53 21.63
N ALA A 286 1.12 16.35 21.17
CA ALA A 286 2.54 16.29 21.54
C ALA A 286 3.14 14.87 21.42
N LEU A 287 2.90 14.22 20.28
CA LEU A 287 3.32 12.82 20.05
C LEU A 287 4.81 12.69 19.76
N THR A 288 5.41 13.76 19.21
CA THR A 288 6.78 13.74 18.65
C THR A 288 7.66 14.84 19.25
N PRO A 289 7.82 14.93 20.59
CA PRO A 289 8.55 16.03 21.22
C PRO A 289 10.03 16.12 20.80
N ASN A 290 10.68 15.01 20.45
CA ASN A 290 12.07 15.01 20.01
C ASN A 290 12.21 15.55 18.58
N LEU A 291 11.36 15.10 17.63
CA LEU A 291 11.32 15.63 16.26
C LEU A 291 10.89 17.10 16.25
N ASP A 292 9.90 17.48 17.08
CA ASP A 292 9.47 18.88 17.22
C ASP A 292 10.59 19.78 17.78
N SER A 293 11.40 19.27 18.71
CA SER A 293 12.57 19.99 19.21
C SER A 293 13.67 20.08 18.15
N LEU A 294 13.92 18.97 17.46
CA LEU A 294 14.94 18.86 16.42
C LEU A 294 14.67 19.80 15.25
N SER A 295 13.38 19.94 14.85
CA SER A 295 12.97 20.83 13.76
C SER A 295 13.31 22.31 14.03
N LYS A 296 13.38 22.70 15.30
CA LYS A 296 13.70 24.08 15.72
C LYS A 296 15.20 24.41 15.70
N CYS A 297 16.06 23.39 15.74
CA CYS A 297 17.53 23.56 15.80
C CYS A 297 18.25 22.97 14.58
N SER A 298 17.52 22.73 13.48
CA SER A 298 18.02 22.06 12.28
C SER A 298 17.52 22.75 11.01
N TRP A 299 17.92 22.27 9.84
CA TRP A 299 17.23 22.60 8.61
C TRP A 299 15.97 21.75 8.54
N PHE A 300 14.83 22.40 8.52
CA PHE A 300 13.51 21.79 8.52
C PHE A 300 12.76 22.14 7.24
N PHE A 301 12.28 21.11 6.53
CA PHE A 301 11.53 21.26 5.29
C PHE A 301 10.04 21.05 5.57
N LYS A 302 9.29 22.16 5.55
CA LYS A 302 7.89 22.16 5.97
C LYS A 302 6.93 21.57 4.95
N GLN A 303 7.26 21.67 3.66
CA GLN A 303 6.45 21.16 2.55
C GLN A 303 7.12 19.95 1.93
N ALA A 304 7.31 18.88 2.73
CA ALA A 304 8.00 17.68 2.28
C ALA A 304 7.01 16.52 2.02
N TYR A 305 7.22 15.82 0.91
CA TYR A 305 6.29 14.79 0.46
C TYR A 305 6.99 13.48 0.09
N SER A 306 6.39 12.35 0.48
CA SER A 306 6.83 11.02 0.06
C SER A 306 6.45 10.73 -1.39
N ALA A 307 7.28 9.97 -2.07
CA ALA A 307 7.03 9.56 -3.45
C ALA A 307 5.91 8.51 -3.57
N GLY A 308 5.63 7.77 -2.50
CA GLY A 308 4.62 6.72 -2.45
C GLY A 308 4.12 6.48 -1.04
N ILE A 309 3.35 5.41 -0.87
CA ILE A 309 2.67 5.06 0.39
C ILE A 309 3.17 3.72 0.96
N HIS A 310 4.31 3.24 0.52
CA HIS A 310 4.94 1.99 0.96
C HIS A 310 6.43 2.19 1.19
N THR A 311 6.97 1.48 2.17
CA THR A 311 8.40 1.47 2.51
C THR A 311 9.30 1.25 1.31
N ASN A 312 8.95 0.31 0.41
CA ASN A 312 9.68 0.09 -0.86
C ASN A 312 9.85 1.37 -1.68
N ASN A 313 8.79 2.19 -1.78
CA ASN A 313 8.85 3.46 -2.53
C ASN A 313 9.72 4.48 -1.79
N GLY A 314 9.54 4.60 -0.47
CA GLY A 314 10.28 5.55 0.36
C GLY A 314 11.78 5.28 0.36
N VAL A 315 12.18 4.02 0.55
CA VAL A 315 13.58 3.57 0.48
C VAL A 315 14.17 3.87 -0.90
N PHE A 316 13.47 3.42 -1.97
CA PHE A 316 13.98 3.57 -3.32
C PHE A 316 14.09 5.05 -3.73
N SER A 317 13.06 5.85 -3.46
CA SER A 317 13.05 7.26 -3.84
C SER A 317 14.09 8.08 -3.07
N SER A 318 14.29 7.79 -1.79
CA SER A 318 15.28 8.48 -0.96
C SER A 318 16.72 8.18 -1.37
N LEU A 319 16.99 6.95 -1.80
CA LEU A 319 18.35 6.51 -2.16
C LEU A 319 18.71 6.81 -3.63
N PHE A 320 17.73 6.78 -4.54
CA PHE A 320 17.97 6.81 -5.98
C PHE A 320 17.30 7.98 -6.70
N SER A 321 16.61 8.89 -5.98
CA SER A 321 15.94 10.07 -6.55
C SER A 321 14.95 9.72 -7.67
N PHE A 322 14.24 8.63 -7.51
CA PHE A 322 13.30 8.15 -8.52
C PHE A 322 11.87 8.13 -7.97
N PRO A 323 10.89 8.69 -8.69
CA PRO A 323 9.51 8.69 -8.22
C PRO A 323 8.93 7.28 -8.16
N ALA A 324 7.95 7.07 -7.30
CA ALA A 324 7.22 5.81 -7.27
C ALA A 324 6.47 5.59 -8.59
N LEU A 325 6.67 4.43 -9.18
CA LEU A 325 5.98 4.04 -10.41
C LEU A 325 4.75 3.19 -10.08
N LYS A 326 3.65 3.47 -10.78
CA LYS A 326 2.45 2.64 -10.68
C LYS A 326 2.79 1.21 -11.09
N ARG A 327 2.47 0.24 -10.25
CA ARG A 327 2.65 -1.22 -10.48
C ARG A 327 4.10 -1.72 -10.55
N ILE A 328 5.08 -0.88 -10.32
CA ILE A 328 6.49 -1.30 -10.36
C ILE A 328 7.09 -1.07 -8.98
N ARG A 329 7.66 -2.13 -8.42
CA ARG A 329 8.52 -2.08 -7.23
C ARG A 329 9.95 -2.36 -7.66
N PRO A 330 10.78 -1.33 -7.88
CA PRO A 330 12.12 -1.52 -8.44
C PRO A 330 12.99 -2.47 -7.61
N MET A 331 12.88 -2.43 -6.28
CA MET A 331 13.65 -3.30 -5.38
C MET A 331 13.26 -4.78 -5.51
N SER A 332 12.02 -5.08 -5.91
CA SER A 332 11.50 -6.45 -6.05
C SER A 332 11.56 -6.98 -7.49
N THR A 333 12.13 -6.24 -8.44
CA THR A 333 12.27 -6.71 -9.84
C THR A 333 13.36 -7.78 -9.95
N LEU A 334 13.08 -8.82 -10.76
CA LEU A 334 14.04 -9.87 -11.07
C LEU A 334 14.39 -9.85 -12.57
N PRO A 335 15.66 -9.96 -12.94
CA PRO A 335 16.84 -9.95 -12.06
C PRO A 335 17.00 -8.62 -11.35
N THR A 336 17.62 -8.63 -10.17
CA THR A 336 17.93 -7.41 -9.40
C THR A 336 18.81 -6.49 -10.24
N ARG A 337 18.43 -5.21 -10.29
CA ARG A 337 19.15 -4.19 -11.07
C ARG A 337 20.00 -3.33 -10.17
N GLU A 338 21.11 -2.88 -10.72
CA GLU A 338 21.96 -1.84 -10.16
C GLU A 338 21.42 -0.47 -10.60
N TYR A 339 21.38 0.48 -9.67
CA TYR A 339 20.91 1.84 -9.92
C TYR A 339 21.96 2.86 -9.54
N SER A 340 22.08 3.91 -10.33
CA SER A 340 22.82 5.09 -9.96
C SER A 340 22.02 5.90 -8.93
N GLY A 341 22.65 6.23 -7.80
CA GLY A 341 22.00 6.97 -6.70
C GLY A 341 22.99 7.33 -5.62
N LEU A 342 22.49 7.74 -4.46
CA LEU A 342 23.30 8.17 -3.33
C LEU A 342 24.36 7.12 -2.90
N PRO A 343 24.00 5.80 -2.75
CA PRO A 343 24.99 4.79 -2.38
C PRO A 343 26.12 4.65 -3.40
N HIS A 344 25.79 4.71 -4.70
CA HIS A 344 26.76 4.65 -5.78
C HIS A 344 27.73 5.84 -5.72
N ALA A 345 27.20 7.05 -5.67
CA ALA A 345 27.98 8.28 -5.67
C ALA A 345 28.91 8.37 -4.45
N LEU A 346 28.42 8.02 -3.27
CA LEU A 346 29.23 8.01 -2.05
C LEU A 346 30.29 6.91 -2.07
N LYS A 347 29.96 5.72 -2.63
CA LYS A 347 30.95 4.65 -2.81
C LYS A 347 32.13 5.10 -3.69
N GLN A 348 31.85 5.82 -4.78
CA GLN A 348 32.90 6.39 -5.65
C GLN A 348 33.79 7.41 -4.93
N LYS A 349 33.25 8.09 -3.91
CA LYS A 349 34.00 9.01 -3.04
C LYS A 349 34.69 8.32 -1.87
N GLY A 350 34.70 6.98 -1.82
CA GLY A 350 35.42 6.19 -0.82
C GLY A 350 34.66 5.94 0.48
N TYR A 351 33.37 6.20 0.51
CA TYR A 351 32.53 5.92 1.69
C TYR A 351 32.33 4.41 1.91
N THR A 352 32.27 4.02 3.18
CA THR A 352 31.71 2.71 3.58
C THR A 352 30.21 2.84 3.75
N ASN A 353 29.44 2.15 2.91
CA ASN A 353 27.97 2.20 2.92
C ASN A 353 27.39 1.07 3.73
N LEU A 354 26.55 1.38 4.72
CA LEU A 354 25.93 0.44 5.67
C LEU A 354 24.42 0.62 5.65
N PHE A 355 23.68 -0.50 5.70
CA PHE A 355 22.23 -0.49 5.81
C PHE A 355 21.80 -1.29 7.04
N PHE A 356 20.91 -0.72 7.85
CA PHE A 356 20.38 -1.31 9.06
C PHE A 356 18.87 -1.38 8.96
N THR A 357 18.30 -2.56 9.23
CA THR A 357 16.85 -2.76 9.37
C THR A 357 16.59 -3.67 10.54
N SER A 358 15.45 -3.50 11.23
CA SER A 358 15.10 -4.33 12.38
C SER A 358 14.57 -5.71 11.98
N HIS A 359 13.93 -5.82 10.82
CA HIS A 359 13.24 -7.02 10.36
C HIS A 359 14.13 -7.94 9.51
N ASP A 360 13.53 -9.04 9.06
CA ASP A 360 14.15 -10.00 8.15
C ASP A 360 14.50 -9.34 6.80
N GLU A 361 15.67 -9.66 6.28
CA GLU A 361 16.19 -9.10 5.02
C GLU A 361 15.45 -9.57 3.75
N THR A 362 14.61 -10.58 3.85
CA THR A 362 13.79 -11.01 2.70
C THR A 362 12.63 -10.05 2.42
N PHE A 363 12.23 -9.27 3.44
CA PHE A 363 11.22 -8.23 3.27
C PHE A 363 11.65 -7.24 2.18
N ASP A 364 10.74 -6.96 1.24
CA ASP A 364 10.97 -6.07 0.09
C ASP A 364 12.24 -6.39 -0.72
N ASN A 365 12.73 -7.65 -0.63
CA ASN A 365 13.93 -8.12 -1.33
C ASN A 365 15.22 -7.39 -0.95
N LEU A 366 15.31 -6.87 0.29
CA LEU A 366 16.49 -6.13 0.76
C LEU A 366 17.76 -6.95 0.68
N SER A 367 17.70 -8.27 0.95
CA SER A 367 18.85 -9.19 0.92
C SER A 367 19.57 -9.23 -0.42
N MET A 368 18.84 -9.08 -1.53
CA MET A 368 19.41 -9.04 -2.87
C MET A 368 19.65 -7.61 -3.36
N PHE A 369 18.71 -6.70 -3.07
CA PHE A 369 18.74 -5.35 -3.59
C PHE A 369 19.84 -4.49 -2.96
N ILE A 370 19.97 -4.50 -1.65
CA ILE A 370 20.93 -3.64 -0.92
C ILE A 370 22.39 -3.95 -1.30
N PRO A 371 22.87 -5.22 -1.25
CA PRO A 371 24.22 -5.53 -1.68
C PRO A 371 24.48 -5.23 -3.16
N ALA A 372 23.51 -5.46 -4.05
CA ALA A 372 23.61 -5.16 -5.47
C ALA A 372 23.68 -3.64 -5.76
N ASN A 373 23.33 -2.79 -4.79
CA ASN A 373 23.28 -1.34 -4.94
C ASN A 373 24.30 -0.61 -4.04
N HIS A 374 25.55 -1.10 -4.06
CA HIS A 374 26.75 -0.46 -3.50
C HIS A 374 26.81 -0.35 -1.97
N PHE A 375 25.99 -1.09 -1.23
CA PHE A 375 26.16 -1.20 0.21
C PHE A 375 27.19 -2.29 0.55
N ASN A 376 28.06 -1.99 1.51
CA ASN A 376 29.11 -2.90 1.98
C ASN A 376 28.56 -3.95 2.94
N ARG A 377 27.53 -3.57 3.72
CA ARG A 377 26.91 -4.46 4.70
C ARG A 377 25.43 -4.11 4.88
N LEU A 378 24.60 -5.16 4.96
CA LEU A 378 23.23 -5.12 5.43
C LEU A 378 23.17 -5.81 6.80
N TYR A 379 22.69 -5.11 7.81
CA TYR A 379 22.35 -5.65 9.12
C TYR A 379 20.84 -5.81 9.22
N SER A 380 20.40 -6.97 9.69
CA SER A 380 18.99 -7.37 9.72
C SER A 380 18.70 -8.26 10.93
N ALA A 381 17.50 -8.78 11.08
CA ALA A 381 17.09 -9.62 12.20
C ALA A 381 18.06 -10.74 12.54
N LYS A 382 18.75 -11.32 11.56
CA LYS A 382 19.75 -12.39 11.78
C LYS A 382 21.03 -11.94 12.51
N ASP A 383 21.31 -10.65 12.51
CA ASP A 383 22.51 -10.07 13.14
C ASP A 383 22.23 -9.68 14.62
N TYR A 384 20.98 -9.76 15.08
CA TYR A 384 20.58 -9.40 16.43
C TYR A 384 20.36 -10.62 17.32
N PRO A 385 20.58 -10.51 18.64
CA PRO A 385 20.24 -11.56 19.57
C PRO A 385 18.72 -11.86 19.56
N SER A 386 18.36 -13.14 19.58
CA SER A 386 16.95 -13.57 19.50
C SER A 386 16.09 -13.08 20.67
N ASP A 387 16.68 -12.84 21.85
CA ASP A 387 16.01 -12.28 23.02
C ASP A 387 15.66 -10.78 22.87
N LYS A 388 16.17 -10.11 21.85
CA LYS A 388 15.88 -8.72 21.53
C LYS A 388 14.80 -8.56 20.47
N ILE A 389 14.44 -9.64 19.78
CA ILE A 389 13.37 -9.63 18.79
C ILE A 389 12.03 -9.61 19.54
N ILE A 390 11.23 -8.58 19.24
CA ILE A 390 9.89 -8.42 19.76
C ILE A 390 8.89 -8.34 18.59
N GLY A 391 7.95 -9.27 18.54
CA GLY A 391 6.92 -9.24 17.49
C GLY A 391 7.41 -9.52 16.06
N THR A 392 6.61 -9.08 15.10
CA THR A 392 6.70 -9.45 13.68
C THR A 392 7.86 -8.79 12.95
N PHE A 393 8.20 -7.56 13.33
CA PHE A 393 9.17 -6.72 12.60
C PHE A 393 10.55 -6.67 13.26
N GLY A 394 10.90 -7.67 14.06
CA GLY A 394 12.24 -7.87 14.57
C GLY A 394 12.53 -7.10 15.86
N VAL A 395 13.67 -6.40 15.92
CA VAL A 395 14.07 -5.66 17.12
C VAL A 395 13.38 -4.28 17.18
N PRO A 396 13.11 -3.76 18.39
CA PRO A 396 12.54 -2.42 18.54
C PRO A 396 13.51 -1.32 18.12
N ASP A 397 12.98 -0.14 17.75
CA ASP A 397 13.77 0.97 17.18
C ASP A 397 14.90 1.44 18.09
N ASP A 398 14.71 1.50 19.41
CA ASP A 398 15.78 1.92 20.34
C ASP A 398 16.95 0.93 20.37
N TYR A 399 16.66 -0.37 20.24
CA TYR A 399 17.69 -1.39 20.10
C TYR A 399 18.40 -1.27 18.74
N LEU A 400 17.64 -1.12 17.64
CA LEU A 400 18.19 -0.90 16.30
C LEU A 400 19.17 0.28 16.30
N PHE A 401 18.79 1.40 16.87
CA PHE A 401 19.63 2.60 16.98
C PHE A 401 20.87 2.37 17.86
N THR A 402 20.71 1.66 18.96
CA THR A 402 21.86 1.32 19.83
C THR A 402 22.86 0.43 19.12
N PHE A 403 22.38 -0.58 18.39
CA PHE A 403 23.21 -1.47 17.60
C PHE A 403 23.90 -0.70 16.45
N ALA A 404 23.15 0.10 15.71
CA ALA A 404 23.71 0.93 14.65
C ALA A 404 24.83 1.84 15.18
N ASN A 405 24.62 2.52 16.31
CA ASN A 405 25.64 3.37 16.92
C ASN A 405 26.90 2.58 17.32
N GLN A 406 26.76 1.35 17.84
CA GLN A 406 27.89 0.48 18.16
C GLN A 406 28.68 0.09 16.90
N GLU A 407 28.00 -0.25 15.81
CA GLU A 407 28.64 -0.59 14.55
C GLU A 407 29.29 0.62 13.87
N LEU A 408 28.66 1.80 13.92
CA LEU A 408 29.22 3.05 13.40
C LEU A 408 30.50 3.48 14.15
N ASN A 409 30.58 3.24 15.46
CA ASN A 409 31.78 3.49 16.24
C ASN A 409 33.01 2.64 15.81
N LYS A 410 32.80 1.56 15.06
CA LYS A 410 33.86 0.69 14.51
C LYS A 410 34.29 1.09 13.11
N GLN A 411 33.55 2.01 12.46
CA GLN A 411 33.82 2.40 11.07
C GLN A 411 34.93 3.44 10.98
N LYS A 412 35.65 3.40 9.85
CA LYS A 412 36.51 4.51 9.43
C LYS A 412 35.66 5.54 8.69
N GLU A 413 35.92 6.81 8.97
CA GLU A 413 35.28 7.91 8.22
C GLU A 413 35.93 8.08 6.84
N PRO A 414 35.19 8.46 5.79
CA PRO A 414 33.77 8.73 5.82
C PRO A 414 32.92 7.46 5.67
N PHE A 415 31.73 7.47 6.28
CA PHE A 415 30.73 6.43 6.10
C PHE A 415 29.36 7.00 5.75
N PHE A 416 28.55 6.17 5.07
CA PHE A 416 27.14 6.40 4.82
C PHE A 416 26.33 5.29 5.49
N ALA A 417 25.43 5.65 6.37
CA ALA A 417 24.55 4.70 7.04
C ALA A 417 23.08 5.02 6.72
N THR A 418 22.34 4.03 6.28
CA THR A 418 20.85 4.08 6.19
C THR A 418 20.28 3.24 7.31
N ILE A 419 19.38 3.80 8.11
CA ILE A 419 18.71 3.12 9.23
C ILE A 419 17.21 3.16 8.96
N LEU A 420 16.61 2.00 8.69
CA LEU A 420 15.17 1.84 8.44
C LEU A 420 14.49 1.37 9.72
N THR A 421 13.66 2.23 10.32
CA THR A 421 12.89 1.91 11.52
C THR A 421 11.60 1.16 11.18
N THR A 422 10.95 0.53 12.17
CA THR A 422 9.74 -0.27 11.93
C THR A 422 8.71 -0.22 13.07
N SER A 423 9.04 0.32 14.23
CA SER A 423 8.15 0.23 15.41
C SER A 423 6.81 0.95 15.25
N ASN A 424 6.70 1.89 14.30
CA ASN A 424 5.43 2.57 13.97
C ASN A 424 4.63 1.85 12.87
N HIS A 425 4.83 0.53 12.71
CA HIS A 425 4.07 -0.33 11.80
C HIS A 425 3.10 -1.23 12.59
N ASP A 426 1.89 -1.47 12.03
CA ASP A 426 0.95 -2.47 12.58
C ASP A 426 1.63 -3.87 12.61
N PRO A 427 1.61 -4.61 13.76
CA PRO A 427 0.75 -4.52 14.94
C PRO A 427 1.21 -3.60 16.07
N TYR A 428 2.14 -2.68 15.83
CA TYR A 428 2.62 -1.67 16.79
C TYR A 428 3.28 -2.27 18.02
N ASP A 429 4.26 -3.14 17.81
CA ASP A 429 5.00 -3.84 18.86
C ASP A 429 5.93 -2.87 19.61
N VAL A 430 5.42 -2.33 20.71
CA VAL A 430 6.17 -1.40 21.58
C VAL A 430 6.65 -2.14 22.83
N PRO A 431 7.94 -2.03 23.20
CA PRO A 431 8.48 -2.68 24.39
C PRO A 431 7.73 -2.29 25.67
N SER A 432 7.55 -3.28 26.57
CA SER A 432 6.80 -3.08 27.82
C SER A 432 7.46 -2.10 28.79
N TYR A 433 8.77 -1.87 28.66
CA TYR A 433 9.50 -0.90 29.48
C TYR A 433 9.23 0.56 29.07
N PHE A 434 8.75 0.80 27.84
CA PHE A 434 8.42 2.15 27.40
C PHE A 434 7.08 2.61 27.99
N LYS A 435 7.10 3.73 28.71
CA LYS A 435 5.92 4.33 29.31
C LYS A 435 5.46 5.51 28.45
N SER A 436 4.33 5.34 27.78
CA SER A 436 3.65 6.42 27.05
C SER A 436 2.51 7.00 27.88
N HIS A 437 2.21 8.26 27.67
CA HIS A 437 1.00 8.92 28.18
C HIS A 437 -0.25 8.57 27.34
N ARG A 438 -0.08 7.80 26.25
CA ARG A 438 -1.14 7.38 25.33
C ARG A 438 -1.55 5.95 25.61
N SER A 439 -2.84 5.71 25.56
CA SER A 439 -3.44 4.38 25.71
C SER A 439 -3.60 3.66 24.37
N GLU A 440 -3.83 4.45 23.29
CA GLU A 440 -4.01 3.94 21.95
C GLU A 440 -2.68 3.39 21.42
N THR A 441 -2.73 2.18 20.87
CA THR A 441 -1.54 1.39 20.51
C THR A 441 -0.73 2.08 19.40
N ASP A 442 -1.40 2.61 18.39
CA ASP A 442 -0.79 3.34 17.28
C ASP A 442 -0.12 4.64 17.74
N LEU A 443 -0.81 5.46 18.54
CA LEU A 443 -0.24 6.70 19.09
C LEU A 443 0.91 6.44 20.05
N LYS A 444 0.86 5.33 20.79
CA LYS A 444 1.96 4.89 21.64
C LYS A 444 3.18 4.51 20.79
N ALA A 445 2.99 3.86 19.64
CA ALA A 445 4.08 3.50 18.73
C ALA A 445 4.75 4.73 18.11
N VAL A 446 3.98 5.73 17.68
CA VAL A 446 4.52 7.02 17.22
C VAL A 446 5.38 7.70 18.31
N ASN A 447 4.86 7.75 19.54
CA ASN A 447 5.58 8.34 20.67
C ASN A 447 6.85 7.57 21.00
N TYR A 448 6.82 6.23 20.87
CA TYR A 448 7.99 5.38 21.05
C TYR A 448 9.06 5.58 19.96
N ALA A 449 8.65 5.65 18.70
CA ALA A 449 9.56 5.90 17.58
C ALA A 449 10.27 7.25 17.73
N ASP A 450 9.55 8.31 18.09
CA ASP A 450 10.13 9.63 18.39
C ASP A 450 11.10 9.59 19.57
N TRP A 451 10.72 8.93 20.66
CA TRP A 451 11.59 8.76 21.83
C TRP A 451 12.88 8.00 21.45
N SER A 452 12.79 6.96 20.63
CA SER A 452 13.94 6.18 20.16
C SER A 452 14.92 7.04 19.36
N ILE A 453 14.43 7.93 18.51
CA ILE A 453 15.24 8.94 17.80
C ILE A 453 15.96 9.86 18.78
N GLY A 454 15.28 10.35 19.80
CA GLY A 454 15.87 11.17 20.85
C GLY A 454 16.99 10.43 21.60
N GLN A 455 16.81 9.15 21.94
CA GLN A 455 17.83 8.31 22.56
C GLN A 455 19.03 8.08 21.63
N PHE A 456 18.77 7.83 20.33
CA PHE A 456 19.82 7.69 19.34
C PHE A 456 20.72 8.93 19.27
N LEU A 457 20.16 10.10 19.09
CA LEU A 457 20.92 11.35 19.04
C LEU A 457 21.73 11.59 20.32
N LYS A 458 21.12 11.31 21.49
CA LYS A 458 21.81 11.41 22.78
C LYS A 458 22.99 10.44 22.92
N GLN A 459 22.88 9.24 22.37
CA GLN A 459 23.98 8.28 22.35
C GLN A 459 25.05 8.69 21.33
N ALA A 460 24.63 9.00 20.10
CA ALA A 460 25.51 9.41 19.00
C ALA A 460 26.34 10.66 19.35
N SER A 461 25.78 11.61 20.12
CA SER A 461 26.49 12.83 20.54
C SER A 461 27.75 12.59 21.38
N LYS A 462 27.91 11.37 21.93
CA LYS A 462 29.10 10.95 22.67
C LYS A 462 30.18 10.32 21.78
N SER A 463 29.86 10.03 20.52
CA SER A 463 30.76 9.40 19.55
C SER A 463 31.64 10.45 18.88
N SER A 464 32.89 10.06 18.54
CA SER A 464 33.88 10.94 17.91
C SER A 464 33.42 11.47 16.54
N TRP A 465 32.70 10.63 15.79
CA TRP A 465 32.21 10.94 14.45
C TRP A 465 31.00 11.90 14.44
N PHE A 466 30.31 12.13 15.56
CA PHE A 466 29.06 12.92 15.62
C PHE A 466 29.21 14.33 15.03
N LYS A 467 30.30 15.02 15.38
CA LYS A 467 30.52 16.41 14.93
C LYS A 467 30.79 16.52 13.43
N ASN A 468 31.27 15.42 12.82
CA ASN A 468 31.57 15.32 11.39
C ASN A 468 30.42 14.61 10.61
N THR A 469 29.19 14.68 11.12
CA THR A 469 28.08 13.92 10.54
C THR A 469 26.90 14.79 10.21
N LEU A 470 26.34 14.57 9.02
CA LEU A 470 25.03 15.06 8.61
C LEU A 470 23.99 13.95 8.88
N PHE A 471 23.07 14.22 9.78
CA PHE A 471 21.92 13.38 10.05
C PHE A 471 20.72 13.85 9.22
N ILE A 472 20.04 12.93 8.57
CA ILE A 472 18.85 13.19 7.76
C ILE A 472 17.74 12.30 8.31
N PHE A 473 16.68 12.93 8.83
CA PHE A 473 15.48 12.24 9.27
C PHE A 473 14.41 12.48 8.22
N VAL A 474 13.95 11.42 7.58
CA VAL A 474 12.88 11.46 6.57
C VAL A 474 11.97 10.27 6.78
N ALA A 475 10.64 10.48 6.73
CA ALA A 475 9.76 9.33 6.75
C ALA A 475 9.78 8.61 5.40
N ASP A 476 9.60 7.29 5.41
CA ASP A 476 9.43 6.50 4.19
C ASP A 476 8.09 6.80 3.50
N HIS A 477 7.03 6.98 4.29
CA HIS A 477 5.71 7.54 3.92
C HIS A 477 5.00 8.03 5.18
N GLY A 478 3.81 8.59 5.03
CA GLY A 478 2.94 8.95 6.14
C GLY A 478 1.85 7.91 6.38
N LEU A 479 0.87 8.31 7.19
CA LEU A 479 -0.39 7.58 7.41
C LEU A 479 -1.55 8.56 7.30
N VAL A 480 -2.77 8.03 7.14
CA VAL A 480 -3.99 8.84 7.26
C VAL A 480 -4.16 9.21 8.73
N VAL A 481 -3.89 10.47 9.04
CA VAL A 481 -4.01 11.03 10.39
C VAL A 481 -5.14 12.05 10.42
N GLY A 482 -6.10 11.85 11.32
CA GLY A 482 -7.26 12.72 11.45
C GLY A 482 -8.46 12.27 10.63
N GLN A 483 -9.54 13.06 10.71
CA GLN A 483 -10.85 12.74 10.15
C GLN A 483 -11.37 13.84 9.24
N ASN A 484 -10.55 14.35 8.37
CA ASN A 484 -11.02 15.30 7.40
C ASN A 484 -11.77 14.57 6.28
N PRO A 485 -13.11 14.78 6.11
CA PRO A 485 -13.87 14.12 5.05
C PRO A 485 -13.46 14.54 3.63
N TYR A 486 -12.70 15.63 3.54
CA TYR A 486 -12.17 16.13 2.26
C TYR A 486 -10.69 15.78 2.07
N ASP A 487 -10.15 14.93 2.94
CA ASP A 487 -8.76 14.52 2.82
C ASP A 487 -8.61 13.64 1.59
N LEU A 488 -8.22 14.27 0.48
CA LEU A 488 -7.38 13.58 -0.47
C LEU A 488 -6.22 13.08 0.38
N PRO A 489 -5.75 11.81 0.28
CA PRO A 489 -4.80 11.22 1.23
C PRO A 489 -3.41 11.91 1.20
N LEU A 490 -3.39 13.25 1.22
CA LEU A 490 -2.18 14.07 1.28
C LEU A 490 -1.44 13.84 2.59
N SER A 491 -2.15 13.54 3.69
CA SER A 491 -1.55 13.15 4.97
C SER A 491 -0.73 11.85 4.86
N TYR A 492 -1.04 11.00 3.90
CA TYR A 492 -0.22 9.84 3.56
C TYR A 492 1.13 10.22 2.93
N HIS A 493 1.18 11.35 2.26
CA HIS A 493 2.38 11.81 1.56
C HIS A 493 3.11 12.92 2.31
N HIS A 494 2.42 13.71 3.14
CA HIS A 494 3.05 14.78 3.89
C HIS A 494 3.87 14.22 5.04
N ILE A 495 5.20 14.34 4.92
CA ILE A 495 6.20 13.74 5.81
C ILE A 495 7.16 14.80 6.35
N PRO A 496 7.77 14.61 7.53
CA PRO A 496 8.87 15.45 7.96
C PRO A 496 10.15 15.12 7.21
N ILE A 497 10.92 16.14 6.81
CA ILE A 497 12.32 16.04 6.44
C ILE A 497 13.10 17.05 7.30
N ILE A 498 14.08 16.53 8.06
CA ILE A 498 14.93 17.31 8.97
C ILE A 498 16.39 16.95 8.70
N MET A 499 17.23 17.95 8.43
CA MET A 499 18.67 17.78 8.29
C MET A 499 19.38 18.43 9.48
N HIS A 500 20.01 17.59 10.30
CA HIS A 500 20.68 17.99 11.52
C HIS A 500 22.18 17.77 11.45
N ALA A 501 22.95 18.84 11.55
CA ALA A 501 24.41 18.78 11.57
C ALA A 501 24.96 19.99 12.32
N PRO A 502 25.01 19.97 13.66
CA PRO A 502 25.26 21.14 14.50
C PRO A 502 26.63 21.78 14.29
N SER A 503 27.60 21.04 13.74
CA SER A 503 28.93 21.58 13.43
C SER A 503 29.12 21.94 11.94
N ILE A 504 28.15 21.59 11.08
CA ILE A 504 28.25 21.77 9.62
C ILE A 504 27.25 22.84 9.15
N LEU A 505 26.02 22.78 9.66
CA LEU A 505 24.95 23.71 9.35
C LEU A 505 24.98 24.83 10.40
N SER A 506 25.42 26.02 9.99
CA SER A 506 25.70 27.13 10.90
C SER A 506 24.49 27.69 11.65
N GLU A 507 23.31 27.62 11.05
CA GLU A 507 22.07 28.15 11.65
C GLU A 507 20.87 27.28 11.31
N PRO A 508 19.92 27.14 12.26
CA PRO A 508 18.62 26.52 11.98
C PRO A 508 17.87 27.29 10.88
N LYS A 509 17.22 26.56 9.98
CA LYS A 509 16.49 27.17 8.88
C LYS A 509 15.23 26.38 8.55
N THR A 510 14.10 27.06 8.49
CA THR A 510 12.86 26.48 7.93
C THR A 510 12.76 26.79 6.45
N HIS A 511 12.61 25.76 5.64
CA HIS A 511 12.40 25.84 4.21
C HIS A 511 10.90 25.68 3.91
N GLU A 512 10.32 26.71 3.29
CA GLU A 512 8.89 26.75 2.93
C GLU A 512 8.60 26.20 1.51
N GLY A 513 9.64 25.92 0.73
CA GLY A 513 9.50 25.35 -0.61
C GLY A 513 9.14 23.87 -0.58
N PHE A 514 8.52 23.39 -1.67
CA PHE A 514 8.21 21.97 -1.84
C PHE A 514 9.50 21.15 -2.05
N ILE A 515 9.56 20.01 -1.37
CA ILE A 515 10.62 19.02 -1.50
C ILE A 515 10.01 17.61 -1.45
N GLY A 516 10.61 16.66 -2.16
CA GLY A 516 10.26 15.25 -2.06
C GLY A 516 11.46 14.39 -1.65
N GLN A 517 11.22 13.13 -1.37
CA GLN A 517 12.27 12.14 -1.16
C GLN A 517 13.24 12.09 -2.35
N ILE A 518 12.74 12.31 -3.56
CA ILE A 518 13.53 12.33 -4.80
C ILE A 518 14.57 13.48 -4.85
N ASP A 519 14.41 14.48 -4.01
CA ASP A 519 15.32 15.63 -3.97
C ASP A 519 16.48 15.43 -2.97
N LEU A 520 16.47 14.36 -2.16
CA LEU A 520 17.51 14.11 -1.17
C LEU A 520 18.88 13.92 -1.80
N PHE A 521 18.99 13.03 -2.81
CA PHE A 521 20.28 12.78 -3.47
C PHE A 521 20.86 14.05 -4.12
N PRO A 522 20.12 14.80 -4.98
CA PRO A 522 20.66 16.03 -5.55
C PRO A 522 20.93 17.13 -4.52
N THR A 523 20.25 17.13 -3.36
CA THR A 523 20.53 18.08 -2.28
C THR A 523 21.82 17.77 -1.53
N LEU A 524 22.21 16.49 -1.48
CA LEU A 524 23.40 16.02 -0.76
C LEU A 524 24.68 16.05 -1.61
N MET A 525 24.56 16.07 -2.93
CA MET A 525 25.69 16.02 -3.87
C MET A 525 26.08 17.39 -4.39
#